data_0db40435092813570445f764c5f77c95
#
_entry.id   0db40435092813570445f764c5f77c95
#
_cell.length_a   1.000
_cell.length_b   1.000
_cell.length_c   1.000
_cell.angle_alpha   90.00
_cell.angle_beta   90.00
_cell.angle_gamma   90.00
#
_symmetry.space_group_name_H-M   'P 1'
#
loop_
_entity.id
_entity.type
_entity.pdbx_description
1 polymer ?
#
loop_
_entity_poly.entity_id
_entity_poly.type
_entity_poly.pdbx_seq_one_letter_code
_entity_poly.pdbx_strand_id
1 'polypeptide(L)'
;MKFKALNEAIQRAAELISEANSLFFTAGAGMGVDSGLPDFRGNEGFWKAYPPYRKLGRSFIEMANPQGFSSDPALAWGFYGHRLKLYREKKAHEGFQTLLEWGRAKPGGCAVMTSNVDGHFQRAGFDREPVYEIHGSINHLQCTLPCDNEIWSAQDIDIEVDEETMRALQPLPRCPHCDAVARPNILMFGDWNYIRNRNDEQRRRFDAWLAERRESRIVILEFGAGKAVPTVRMFSEEVCRQSPKATLIRFNPQEPEVPRDRDVSIASGALESILAIASCRLEES
;
A
#
# COMPACT_ATOMS: atom_id res chain seq x y z
N MET A 1 -14.80 5.39 -29.20
CA MET A 1 -13.62 4.49 -29.24
C MET A 1 -13.06 4.20 -27.84
N LYS A 2 -12.66 5.19 -27.02
CA LYS A 2 -12.09 4.93 -25.67
C LYS A 2 -13.01 4.14 -24.72
N PHE A 3 -14.31 4.46 -24.69
CA PHE A 3 -15.28 3.77 -23.81
C PHE A 3 -15.46 2.29 -24.19
N LYS A 4 -15.51 1.97 -25.48
CA LYS A 4 -15.61 0.59 -25.96
C LYS A 4 -14.36 -0.22 -25.56
N ALA A 5 -13.16 0.34 -25.76
CA ALA A 5 -11.92 -0.32 -25.38
C ALA A 5 -11.80 -0.56 -23.85
N LEU A 6 -12.32 0.36 -23.03
CA LEU A 6 -12.35 0.17 -21.57
C LEU A 6 -13.29 -0.98 -21.18
N ASN A 7 -14.48 -1.05 -21.77
CA ASN A 7 -15.43 -2.14 -21.50
C ASN A 7 -14.87 -3.52 -21.92
N GLU A 8 -14.22 -3.59 -23.08
CA GLU A 8 -13.54 -4.81 -23.54
C GLU A 8 -12.42 -5.24 -22.59
N ALA A 9 -11.66 -4.28 -22.05
CA ALA A 9 -10.61 -4.57 -21.07
C ALA A 9 -11.19 -5.04 -19.70
N ILE A 10 -12.31 -4.46 -19.26
CA ILE A 10 -13.02 -4.88 -18.05
C ILE A 10 -13.57 -6.31 -18.21
N GLN A 11 -14.21 -6.61 -19.34
CA GLN A 11 -14.70 -7.96 -19.66
C GLN A 11 -13.55 -8.96 -19.66
N ARG A 12 -12.45 -8.63 -20.32
CA ARG A 12 -11.26 -9.49 -20.35
C ARG A 12 -10.65 -9.71 -18.96
N ALA A 13 -10.66 -8.69 -18.12
CA ALA A 13 -10.23 -8.81 -16.73
C ALA A 13 -11.15 -9.75 -15.93
N ALA A 14 -12.47 -9.66 -16.10
CA ALA A 14 -13.45 -10.54 -15.45
C ALA A 14 -13.21 -12.01 -15.82
N GLU A 15 -13.02 -12.32 -17.11
CA GLU A 15 -12.68 -13.65 -17.61
C GLU A 15 -11.40 -14.19 -16.96
N LEU A 16 -10.30 -13.42 -17.01
CA LEU A 16 -9.01 -13.82 -16.46
C LEU A 16 -9.12 -14.07 -14.94
N ILE A 17 -9.82 -13.22 -14.21
CA ILE A 17 -10.07 -13.41 -12.79
C ILE A 17 -10.92 -14.66 -12.55
N SER A 18 -11.92 -14.94 -13.39
CA SER A 18 -12.74 -16.16 -13.28
C SER A 18 -11.91 -17.42 -13.43
N GLU A 19 -11.04 -17.46 -14.42
CA GLU A 19 -10.18 -18.62 -14.75
C GLU A 19 -8.95 -18.78 -13.83
N ALA A 20 -8.62 -17.78 -13.01
CA ALA A 20 -7.45 -17.80 -12.14
C ALA A 20 -7.51 -18.91 -11.08
N ASN A 21 -6.39 -19.58 -10.84
CA ASN A 21 -6.23 -20.46 -9.69
C ASN A 21 -5.94 -19.67 -8.40
N SER A 22 -5.26 -18.54 -8.53
CA SER A 22 -4.89 -17.68 -7.41
C SER A 22 -4.90 -16.21 -7.84
N LEU A 23 -5.17 -15.29 -6.91
CA LEU A 23 -5.08 -13.87 -7.13
C LEU A 23 -3.92 -13.27 -6.34
N PHE A 24 -3.16 -12.42 -6.98
CA PHE A 24 -2.11 -11.66 -6.32
C PHE A 24 -2.43 -10.16 -6.46
N PHE A 25 -2.68 -9.50 -5.33
CA PHE A 25 -2.98 -8.08 -5.30
C PHE A 25 -1.70 -7.28 -5.03
N THR A 26 -1.40 -6.33 -5.90
CA THR A 26 -0.32 -5.37 -5.66
C THR A 26 -0.88 -3.96 -5.60
N ALA A 27 -0.47 -3.17 -4.62
CA ALA A 27 -1.07 -1.86 -4.38
C ALA A 27 -0.03 -0.77 -4.09
N GLY A 28 -0.15 0.31 -4.82
CA GLY A 28 0.47 1.61 -4.52
C GLY A 28 -0.53 2.60 -3.94
N ALA A 29 -0.11 3.85 -3.76
CA ALA A 29 -0.90 4.90 -3.11
C ALA A 29 -2.26 5.16 -3.78
N GLY A 30 -2.38 4.94 -5.10
CA GLY A 30 -3.63 5.11 -5.83
C GLY A 30 -4.76 4.18 -5.38
N MET A 31 -4.45 3.04 -4.72
CA MET A 31 -5.46 2.15 -4.15
C MET A 31 -6.23 2.82 -3.00
N GLY A 32 -5.60 3.70 -2.24
CA GLY A 32 -6.22 4.39 -1.10
C GLY A 32 -6.99 5.66 -1.47
N VAL A 33 -6.91 6.13 -2.72
CA VAL A 33 -7.52 7.41 -3.14
C VAL A 33 -9.04 7.38 -2.97
N ASP A 34 -9.68 6.29 -3.37
CA ASP A 34 -11.13 6.11 -3.25
C ASP A 34 -11.59 5.94 -1.78
N SER A 35 -10.67 5.69 -0.85
CA SER A 35 -10.89 5.74 0.60
C SER A 35 -10.70 7.15 1.18
N GLY A 36 -10.38 8.15 0.34
CA GLY A 36 -10.10 9.51 0.75
C GLY A 36 -8.68 9.72 1.31
N LEU A 37 -7.75 8.82 1.00
CA LEU A 37 -6.33 8.99 1.34
C LEU A 37 -5.61 9.77 0.23
N PRO A 38 -4.65 10.64 0.58
CA PRO A 38 -3.86 11.34 -0.42
C PRO A 38 -2.87 10.39 -1.11
N ASP A 39 -2.74 10.55 -2.43
CA ASP A 39 -1.69 9.90 -3.21
C ASP A 39 -0.48 10.85 -3.34
N PHE A 40 0.49 10.78 -2.54
CA PHE A 40 1.67 11.67 -2.57
C PHE A 40 2.46 11.61 -3.90
N ARG A 41 1.80 11.94 -5.02
CA ARG A 41 2.41 11.98 -6.34
C ARG A 41 3.34 13.19 -6.46
N GLY A 42 4.61 12.99 -6.11
CA GLY A 42 5.62 14.04 -6.08
C GLY A 42 5.31 15.12 -5.03
N ASN A 43 6.08 16.22 -5.08
CA ASN A 43 5.91 17.33 -4.13
C ASN A 43 4.57 18.05 -4.32
N GLU A 44 4.07 18.21 -5.53
CA GLU A 44 2.78 18.89 -5.78
C GLU A 44 1.60 18.14 -5.14
N GLY A 45 1.55 16.82 -5.26
CA GLY A 45 0.54 15.98 -4.60
C GLY A 45 0.67 16.05 -3.07
N PHE A 46 1.90 16.03 -2.56
CA PHE A 46 2.18 16.19 -1.15
C PHE A 46 1.72 17.56 -0.62
N TRP A 47 2.07 18.64 -1.30
CA TRP A 47 1.70 20.00 -0.88
C TRP A 47 0.22 20.30 -1.04
N LYS A 48 -0.47 19.63 -1.97
CA LYS A 48 -1.93 19.70 -2.08
C LYS A 48 -2.60 19.06 -0.85
N ALA A 49 -2.09 17.92 -0.40
CA ALA A 49 -2.59 17.23 0.79
C ALA A 49 -2.20 17.95 2.09
N TYR A 50 -1.03 18.58 2.11
CA TYR A 50 -0.44 19.24 3.28
C TYR A 50 0.07 20.66 2.96
N PRO A 51 -0.81 21.64 2.74
CA PRO A 51 -0.42 23.00 2.37
C PRO A 51 0.57 23.68 3.36
N PRO A 52 0.52 23.43 4.69
CA PRO A 52 1.49 24.01 5.60
C PRO A 52 2.94 23.63 5.30
N TYR A 53 3.22 22.40 4.88
CA TYR A 53 4.59 21.98 4.52
C TYR A 53 5.12 22.69 3.27
N ARG A 54 4.24 23.12 2.35
CA ARG A 54 4.64 23.99 1.24
C ARG A 54 5.16 25.33 1.75
N LYS A 55 4.46 25.93 2.74
CA LYS A 55 4.88 27.20 3.38
C LYS A 55 6.20 27.04 4.12
N LEU A 56 6.45 25.87 4.72
CA LEU A 56 7.70 25.53 5.39
C LEU A 56 8.82 25.14 4.42
N GLY A 57 8.55 25.10 3.11
CA GLY A 57 9.52 24.68 2.09
C GLY A 57 9.94 23.21 2.20
N ARG A 58 9.11 22.35 2.83
CA ARG A 58 9.42 20.94 3.08
C ARG A 58 8.85 20.04 1.98
N SER A 59 9.69 19.17 1.44
CA SER A 59 9.29 18.12 0.48
C SER A 59 8.83 16.84 1.19
N PHE A 60 8.14 15.97 0.46
CA PHE A 60 7.77 14.65 0.98
C PHE A 60 8.99 13.82 1.41
N ILE A 61 10.07 13.84 0.62
CA ILE A 61 11.31 13.09 0.91
C ILE A 61 11.96 13.58 2.21
N GLU A 62 11.95 14.89 2.48
CA GLU A 62 12.48 15.45 3.73
C GLU A 62 11.61 15.07 4.93
N MET A 63 10.29 15.06 4.78
CA MET A 63 9.39 14.66 5.86
C MET A 63 9.40 13.14 6.08
N ALA A 64 9.60 12.34 5.04
CA ALA A 64 9.74 10.90 5.12
C ALA A 64 11.19 10.45 5.29
N ASN A 65 11.93 11.11 6.20
CA ASN A 65 13.32 10.84 6.53
C ASN A 65 13.46 10.59 8.05
N PRO A 66 14.13 9.51 8.49
CA PRO A 66 14.24 9.16 9.90
C PRO A 66 15.02 10.20 10.73
N GLN A 67 15.91 10.98 10.10
CA GLN A 67 16.68 12.02 10.77
C GLN A 67 15.78 13.08 11.43
N GLY A 68 14.57 13.32 10.88
CA GLY A 68 13.58 14.23 11.47
C GLY A 68 13.24 13.88 12.92
N PHE A 69 13.18 12.59 13.25
CA PHE A 69 12.88 12.15 14.63
C PHE A 69 14.00 12.42 15.64
N SER A 70 15.21 12.68 15.16
CA SER A 70 16.35 13.06 16.00
C SER A 70 16.56 14.58 16.04
N SER A 71 16.41 15.27 14.91
CA SER A 71 16.68 16.70 14.79
C SER A 71 15.50 17.59 15.20
N ASP A 72 14.28 17.18 14.85
CA ASP A 72 13.03 17.89 15.18
C ASP A 72 11.87 16.91 15.35
N PRO A 73 11.85 16.17 16.46
CA PRO A 73 10.87 15.10 16.66
C PRO A 73 9.41 15.60 16.72
N ALA A 74 9.17 16.84 17.13
CA ALA A 74 7.84 17.41 17.14
C ALA A 74 7.30 17.64 15.72
N LEU A 75 8.13 18.10 14.79
CA LEU A 75 7.74 18.26 13.38
C LEU A 75 7.59 16.89 12.69
N ALA A 76 8.48 15.95 12.94
CA ALA A 76 8.39 14.59 12.39
C ALA A 76 7.10 13.89 12.85
N TRP A 77 6.80 13.95 14.15
CA TRP A 77 5.55 13.41 14.69
C TRP A 77 4.32 14.24 14.29
N GLY A 78 4.46 15.51 14.02
CA GLY A 78 3.40 16.31 13.43
C GLY A 78 2.92 15.73 12.11
N PHE A 79 3.86 15.36 11.24
CA PHE A 79 3.56 14.68 9.97
C PHE A 79 2.99 13.27 10.16
N TYR A 80 3.66 12.43 10.94
CA TYR A 80 3.24 11.04 11.10
C TYR A 80 2.03 10.89 12.03
N GLY A 81 1.87 11.75 13.04
CA GLY A 81 0.69 11.79 13.91
C GLY A 81 -0.57 12.17 13.15
N HIS A 82 -0.51 13.22 12.32
CA HIS A 82 -1.61 13.59 11.45
C HIS A 82 -1.98 12.44 10.48
N ARG A 83 -0.98 11.78 9.86
CA ARG A 83 -1.23 10.61 8.99
C ARG A 83 -1.84 9.44 9.74
N LEU A 84 -1.36 9.14 10.95
CA LEU A 84 -1.89 8.06 11.78
C LEU A 84 -3.37 8.28 12.09
N LYS A 85 -3.74 9.50 12.50
CA LYS A 85 -5.11 9.89 12.74
C LYS A 85 -5.96 9.78 11.47
N LEU A 86 -5.52 10.39 10.37
CA LEU A 86 -6.20 10.33 9.07
C LEU A 86 -6.46 8.88 8.62
N TYR A 87 -5.46 8.01 8.71
CA TYR A 87 -5.57 6.63 8.26
C TYR A 87 -6.49 5.79 9.15
N ARG A 88 -6.61 6.13 10.44
CA ARG A 88 -7.58 5.50 11.35
C ARG A 88 -9.01 5.93 11.10
N GLU A 89 -9.23 7.19 10.78
CA GLU A 89 -10.54 7.76 10.50
C GLU A 89 -11.11 7.29 9.16
N LYS A 90 -10.26 7.10 8.17
CA LYS A 90 -10.68 6.65 6.84
C LYS A 90 -10.85 5.14 6.78
N LYS A 91 -12.05 4.71 6.40
CA LYS A 91 -12.34 3.30 6.16
C LYS A 91 -11.82 2.87 4.78
N ALA A 92 -11.34 1.65 4.68
CA ALA A 92 -11.08 1.02 3.39
C ALA A 92 -12.37 1.02 2.56
N HIS A 93 -12.30 1.41 1.28
CA HIS A 93 -13.47 1.38 0.41
C HIS A 93 -13.94 -0.08 0.15
N GLU A 94 -15.17 -0.26 -0.27
CA GLU A 94 -15.79 -1.59 -0.46
C GLU A 94 -15.02 -2.52 -1.41
N GLY A 95 -14.26 -1.97 -2.35
CA GLY A 95 -13.42 -2.76 -3.26
C GLY A 95 -12.42 -3.66 -2.55
N PHE A 96 -11.92 -3.30 -1.36
CA PHE A 96 -11.04 -4.19 -0.58
C PHE A 96 -11.77 -5.47 -0.15
N GLN A 97 -13.03 -5.35 0.29
CA GLN A 97 -13.85 -6.50 0.66
C GLN A 97 -14.14 -7.39 -0.56
N THR A 98 -14.48 -6.78 -1.70
CA THR A 98 -14.69 -7.49 -2.97
C THR A 98 -13.45 -8.28 -3.39
N LEU A 99 -12.25 -7.68 -3.29
CA LEU A 99 -10.99 -8.37 -3.59
C LEU A 99 -10.75 -9.57 -2.66
N LEU A 100 -11.04 -9.41 -1.36
CA LEU A 100 -10.92 -10.50 -0.38
C LEU A 100 -11.83 -11.66 -0.72
N GLU A 101 -13.09 -11.39 -1.05
CA GLU A 101 -14.08 -12.40 -1.47
C GLU A 101 -13.61 -13.12 -2.74
N TRP A 102 -13.16 -12.38 -3.76
CA TRP A 102 -12.60 -13.00 -4.96
C TRP A 102 -11.40 -13.89 -4.65
N GLY A 103 -10.48 -13.41 -3.80
CA GLY A 103 -9.29 -14.14 -3.42
C GLY A 103 -9.61 -15.43 -2.66
N ARG A 104 -10.51 -15.37 -1.69
CA ARG A 104 -10.93 -16.52 -0.89
C ARG A 104 -11.71 -17.58 -1.69
N ALA A 105 -12.39 -17.16 -2.75
CA ALA A 105 -13.09 -18.07 -3.65
C ALA A 105 -12.15 -18.85 -4.59
N LYS A 106 -10.85 -18.51 -4.66
CA LYS A 106 -9.90 -19.22 -5.52
C LYS A 106 -9.31 -20.45 -4.82
N PRO A 107 -9.10 -21.57 -5.58
CA PRO A 107 -8.49 -22.78 -5.00
C PRO A 107 -7.13 -22.53 -4.34
N GLY A 108 -6.32 -21.66 -4.90
CA GLY A 108 -5.01 -21.28 -4.35
C GLY A 108 -5.04 -20.03 -3.47
N GLY A 109 -6.23 -19.45 -3.21
CA GLY A 109 -6.38 -18.27 -2.39
C GLY A 109 -5.77 -17.01 -3.00
N CYS A 110 -5.38 -16.06 -2.13
CA CYS A 110 -4.74 -14.82 -2.56
C CYS A 110 -3.59 -14.39 -1.64
N ALA A 111 -2.79 -13.46 -2.14
CA ALA A 111 -1.77 -12.75 -1.37
C ALA A 111 -1.76 -11.28 -1.77
N VAL A 112 -1.18 -10.46 -0.91
CA VAL A 112 -1.05 -9.01 -1.11
C VAL A 112 0.41 -8.58 -0.98
N MET A 113 0.85 -7.70 -1.87
CA MET A 113 2.06 -6.89 -1.68
C MET A 113 1.69 -5.42 -1.84
N THR A 114 2.05 -4.60 -0.87
CA THR A 114 1.73 -3.18 -0.92
C THR A 114 2.87 -2.30 -0.45
N SER A 115 3.01 -1.14 -1.11
CA SER A 115 3.87 -0.05 -0.63
C SER A 115 3.13 0.91 0.32
N ASN A 116 1.83 0.73 0.49
CA ASN A 116 1.03 1.52 1.41
C ASN A 116 1.31 1.10 2.86
N VAL A 117 1.27 2.07 3.76
CA VAL A 117 1.56 1.87 5.19
C VAL A 117 0.33 2.06 6.08
N ASP A 118 -0.86 2.19 5.46
CA ASP A 118 -2.13 2.55 6.11
C ASP A 118 -2.82 1.40 6.86
N GLY A 119 -2.51 0.14 6.52
CA GLY A 119 -3.13 -1.05 7.10
C GLY A 119 -4.56 -1.32 6.60
N HIS A 120 -5.00 -0.76 5.46
CA HIS A 120 -6.34 -0.95 4.92
C HIS A 120 -6.64 -2.41 4.57
N PHE A 121 -5.68 -3.16 4.04
CA PHE A 121 -5.86 -4.59 3.77
C PHE A 121 -6.18 -5.37 5.04
N GLN A 122 -5.41 -5.18 6.11
CA GLN A 122 -5.67 -5.84 7.38
C GLN A 122 -7.04 -5.47 7.96
N ARG A 123 -7.40 -4.18 7.93
CA ARG A 123 -8.72 -3.72 8.41
C ARG A 123 -9.89 -4.21 7.55
N ALA A 124 -9.64 -4.55 6.29
CA ALA A 124 -10.62 -5.19 5.42
C ALA A 124 -10.72 -6.71 5.59
N GLY A 125 -9.96 -7.30 6.53
CA GLY A 125 -10.04 -8.71 6.88
C GLY A 125 -9.04 -9.62 6.20
N PHE A 126 -7.95 -9.07 5.59
CA PHE A 126 -6.82 -9.84 5.04
C PHE A 126 -5.84 -10.31 6.12
N ASP A 127 -6.32 -10.64 7.30
CA ASP A 127 -5.51 -11.06 8.46
C ASP A 127 -4.95 -12.49 8.33
N ARG A 128 -5.65 -13.33 7.57
CA ARG A 128 -5.26 -14.73 7.33
C ARG A 128 -4.42 -14.91 6.08
N GLU A 129 -4.53 -14.01 5.13
CA GLU A 129 -3.81 -14.01 3.86
C GLU A 129 -2.37 -13.51 4.05
N PRO A 130 -1.40 -13.95 3.22
CA PRO A 130 -0.08 -13.34 3.20
C PRO A 130 -0.16 -11.88 2.73
N VAL A 131 0.04 -10.93 3.64
CA VAL A 131 0.16 -9.50 3.33
C VAL A 131 1.60 -9.07 3.58
N TYR A 132 2.27 -8.58 2.53
CA TYR A 132 3.62 -8.06 2.57
C TYR A 132 3.60 -6.54 2.38
N GLU A 133 3.81 -5.81 3.47
CA GLU A 133 3.91 -4.34 3.50
C GLU A 133 5.37 -3.93 3.32
N ILE A 134 5.80 -3.72 2.07
CA ILE A 134 7.23 -3.54 1.73
C ILE A 134 7.89 -2.33 2.39
N HIS A 135 7.10 -1.32 2.74
CA HIS A 135 7.56 -0.12 3.44
C HIS A 135 7.18 -0.12 4.94
N GLY A 136 6.75 -1.25 5.50
CA GLY A 136 6.31 -1.31 6.89
C GLY A 136 4.91 -0.78 7.11
N SER A 137 4.62 -0.33 8.34
CA SER A 137 3.27 0.10 8.72
C SER A 137 3.30 1.26 9.71
N ILE A 138 2.37 2.21 9.53
CA ILE A 138 2.16 3.31 10.50
C ILE A 138 1.55 2.81 11.82
N ASN A 139 0.93 1.63 11.80
CA ASN A 139 0.28 1.02 12.96
C ASN A 139 1.26 0.30 13.91
N HIS A 140 2.56 0.39 13.64
CA HIS A 140 3.62 -0.18 14.46
C HIS A 140 4.71 0.86 14.71
N LEU A 141 5.36 0.74 15.86
CA LEU A 141 6.45 1.60 16.28
C LEU A 141 7.75 0.83 16.42
N GLN A 142 8.85 1.56 16.36
CA GLN A 142 10.20 1.12 16.66
C GLN A 142 10.98 2.20 17.40
N CYS A 143 12.07 1.84 18.05
CA CYS A 143 13.02 2.79 18.60
C CYS A 143 13.76 3.55 17.47
N THR A 144 14.01 4.86 17.65
CA THR A 144 14.85 5.64 16.72
C THR A 144 16.32 5.26 16.80
N LEU A 145 16.79 4.77 17.97
CA LEU A 145 18.17 4.39 18.24
C LEU A 145 18.39 2.87 18.17
N PRO A 146 17.68 2.06 17.45
CA PRO A 146 17.47 0.62 17.56
C PRO A 146 18.20 -0.02 18.75
N CYS A 147 17.76 0.30 20.00
CA CYS A 147 18.38 -0.23 21.23
C CYS A 147 18.15 -1.75 21.38
N ASP A 148 17.13 -2.25 20.70
CA ASP A 148 16.83 -3.64 20.45
C ASP A 148 16.09 -3.78 19.10
N ASN A 149 15.60 -4.97 18.80
CA ASN A 149 14.86 -5.26 17.55
C ASN A 149 13.34 -5.32 17.75
N GLU A 150 12.81 -4.81 18.85
CA GLU A 150 11.39 -4.84 19.12
C GLU A 150 10.61 -3.88 18.25
N ILE A 151 9.47 -4.37 17.75
CA ILE A 151 8.43 -3.60 17.04
C ILE A 151 7.15 -3.79 17.83
N TRP A 152 6.52 -2.71 18.26
CA TRP A 152 5.30 -2.75 19.07
C TRP A 152 4.14 -2.02 18.40
N SER A 153 2.92 -2.26 18.90
CA SER A 153 1.70 -1.66 18.38
C SER A 153 1.65 -0.16 18.63
N ALA A 154 1.18 0.60 17.64
CA ALA A 154 0.83 2.00 17.80
C ALA A 154 -0.64 2.20 18.24
N GLN A 155 -1.39 1.13 18.56
CA GLN A 155 -2.83 1.18 18.80
C GLN A 155 -3.24 2.23 19.81
N ASP A 156 -2.50 2.34 20.92
CA ASP A 156 -2.79 3.25 22.03
C ASP A 156 -2.13 4.63 21.88
N ILE A 157 -1.49 4.88 20.73
CA ILE A 157 -0.85 6.17 20.44
C ILE A 157 -1.90 7.12 19.89
N ASP A 158 -2.07 8.23 20.60
CA ASP A 158 -2.79 9.40 20.12
C ASP A 158 -1.84 10.60 20.09
N ILE A 159 -1.77 11.28 18.97
CA ILE A 159 -0.89 12.43 18.73
C ILE A 159 -1.73 13.63 18.40
N GLU A 160 -1.75 14.57 19.31
CA GLU A 160 -2.32 15.88 19.04
C GLU A 160 -1.34 16.72 18.23
N VAL A 161 -1.82 17.32 17.15
CA VAL A 161 -1.00 18.10 16.21
C VAL A 161 -1.58 19.50 16.10
N ASP A 162 -0.74 20.50 16.29
CA ASP A 162 -1.04 21.88 15.97
C ASP A 162 -1.07 22.05 14.44
N GLU A 163 -2.24 22.32 13.88
CA GLU A 163 -2.47 22.39 12.44
C GLU A 163 -1.81 23.62 11.77
N GLU A 164 -1.51 24.69 12.53
CA GLU A 164 -0.84 25.88 11.98
C GLU A 164 0.65 25.64 11.79
N THR A 165 1.29 25.02 12.78
CA THR A 165 2.73 24.75 12.79
C THR A 165 3.09 23.36 12.30
N MET A 166 2.10 22.47 12.15
CA MET A 166 2.27 21.05 11.85
C MET A 166 3.22 20.35 12.83
N ARG A 167 3.17 20.70 14.10
CA ARG A 167 3.98 20.13 15.17
C ARG A 167 3.13 19.30 16.11
N ALA A 168 3.63 18.13 16.48
CA ALA A 168 3.01 17.34 17.52
C ALA A 168 3.20 17.98 18.90
N LEU A 169 2.14 17.97 19.69
CA LEU A 169 2.19 18.39 21.08
C LEU A 169 2.80 17.26 21.95
N GLN A 170 3.29 17.63 23.13
CA GLN A 170 3.85 16.68 24.09
C GLN A 170 2.72 15.96 24.88
N PRO A 171 2.93 14.72 25.32
CA PRO A 171 4.16 13.94 25.20
C PRO A 171 4.28 13.22 23.84
N LEU A 172 5.51 13.12 23.30
CA LEU A 172 5.79 12.30 22.14
C LEU A 172 5.98 10.83 22.52
N PRO A 173 5.69 9.86 21.61
CA PRO A 173 5.91 8.46 21.87
C PRO A 173 7.37 8.13 22.21
N ARG A 174 7.56 7.25 23.17
CA ARG A 174 8.87 6.84 23.69
C ARG A 174 9.10 5.35 23.54
N CYS A 175 10.37 4.98 23.39
CA CYS A 175 10.80 3.59 23.44
C CYS A 175 10.63 3.04 24.86
N PRO A 176 9.97 1.88 25.06
CA PRO A 176 9.76 1.32 26.39
C PRO A 176 11.05 0.84 27.06
N HIS A 177 12.14 0.65 26.29
CA HIS A 177 13.40 0.12 26.81
C HIS A 177 14.44 1.19 27.17
N CYS A 178 14.57 2.24 26.34
CA CYS A 178 15.63 3.25 26.54
C CYS A 178 15.13 4.69 26.63
N ASP A 179 13.80 4.89 26.62
CA ASP A 179 13.13 6.20 26.67
C ASP A 179 13.50 7.18 25.53
N ALA A 180 14.24 6.72 24.50
CA ALA A 180 14.44 7.51 23.29
C ALA A 180 13.10 7.72 22.58
N VAL A 181 13.01 8.75 21.72
CA VAL A 181 11.82 8.98 20.89
C VAL A 181 11.55 7.70 20.08
N ALA A 182 10.30 7.25 20.06
CA ALA A 182 9.85 6.21 19.15
C ALA A 182 9.42 6.82 17.81
N ARG A 183 9.45 6.03 16.75
CA ARG A 183 8.96 6.41 15.43
C ARG A 183 8.11 5.30 14.81
N PRO A 184 7.27 5.60 13.81
CA PRO A 184 6.58 4.55 13.06
C PRO A 184 7.57 3.56 12.43
N ASN A 185 7.24 2.26 12.47
CA ASN A 185 8.00 1.22 11.78
C ASN A 185 7.70 1.27 10.28
N ILE A 186 8.14 2.36 9.66
CA ILE A 186 8.06 2.63 8.23
C ILE A 186 9.47 2.78 7.69
N LEU A 187 9.77 2.10 6.57
CA LEU A 187 10.99 2.29 5.81
C LEU A 187 10.96 3.66 5.12
N MET A 188 11.84 4.55 5.54
CA MET A 188 11.92 5.93 5.05
C MET A 188 13.10 6.12 4.09
N PHE A 189 13.20 7.29 3.47
CA PHE A 189 14.34 7.61 2.60
C PHE A 189 15.64 7.71 3.41
N GLY A 190 16.67 6.99 2.98
CA GLY A 190 17.96 6.96 3.69
C GLY A 190 17.95 6.27 5.05
N ASP A 191 17.03 5.34 5.27
CA ASP A 191 16.77 4.69 6.56
C ASP A 191 17.66 3.46 6.80
N TRP A 192 18.79 3.67 7.47
CA TRP A 192 19.69 2.59 7.87
C TRP A 192 19.30 1.93 9.22
N ASN A 193 18.37 2.54 9.97
CA ASN A 193 17.92 2.09 11.29
C ASN A 193 16.53 1.47 11.26
N TYR A 194 16.02 1.09 10.07
CA TYR A 194 14.74 0.40 9.95
C TYR A 194 14.83 -1.01 10.51
N ILE A 195 13.98 -1.32 11.50
CA ILE A 195 13.88 -2.66 12.08
C ILE A 195 12.97 -3.52 11.18
N ARG A 196 13.52 -4.59 10.61
CA ARG A 196 12.91 -5.36 9.51
C ARG A 196 12.16 -6.62 9.94
N ASN A 197 12.23 -7.01 11.21
CA ASN A 197 11.77 -8.31 11.69
C ASN A 197 10.34 -8.65 11.21
N ARG A 198 9.40 -7.71 11.38
CA ARG A 198 8.02 -7.85 10.93
C ARG A 198 7.93 -7.97 9.40
N ASN A 199 8.66 -7.14 8.71
CA ASN A 199 8.71 -7.11 7.24
C ASN A 199 9.30 -8.42 6.68
N ASP A 200 10.39 -8.94 7.28
CA ASP A 200 11.03 -10.18 6.87
C ASP A 200 10.12 -11.41 7.14
N GLU A 201 9.31 -11.39 8.21
CA GLU A 201 8.31 -12.42 8.47
C GLU A 201 7.19 -12.40 7.42
N GLN A 202 6.65 -11.23 7.10
CA GLN A 202 5.66 -11.07 6.06
C GLN A 202 6.21 -11.52 4.70
N ARG A 203 7.46 -11.16 4.39
CA ARG A 203 8.15 -11.56 3.17
C ARG A 203 8.27 -13.08 3.07
N ARG A 204 8.69 -13.77 4.14
CA ARG A 204 8.80 -15.23 4.14
C ARG A 204 7.46 -15.92 3.87
N ARG A 205 6.37 -15.47 4.50
CA ARG A 205 5.02 -15.99 4.27
C ARG A 205 4.57 -15.77 2.84
N PHE A 206 4.84 -14.58 2.29
CA PHE A 206 4.51 -14.22 0.92
C PHE A 206 5.30 -15.07 -0.09
N ASP A 207 6.62 -15.19 0.09
CA ASP A 207 7.48 -15.95 -0.82
C ASP A 207 7.11 -17.44 -0.82
N ALA A 208 6.77 -18.02 0.32
CA ALA A 208 6.27 -19.39 0.41
C ALA A 208 4.96 -19.56 -0.38
N TRP A 209 4.00 -18.66 -0.22
CA TRP A 209 2.75 -18.66 -0.98
C TRP A 209 2.99 -18.61 -2.49
N LEU A 210 3.91 -17.73 -2.92
CA LEU A 210 4.23 -17.55 -4.34
C LEU A 210 4.95 -18.78 -4.92
N ALA A 211 5.88 -19.35 -4.18
CA ALA A 211 6.65 -20.54 -4.61
C ALA A 211 5.74 -21.75 -4.89
N GLU A 212 4.75 -22.00 -4.03
CA GLU A 212 3.77 -23.08 -4.21
C GLU A 212 2.91 -22.91 -5.48
N ARG A 213 2.78 -21.67 -6.00
CA ARG A 213 1.85 -21.33 -7.09
C ARG A 213 2.54 -20.96 -8.39
N ARG A 214 3.86 -21.06 -8.46
CA ARG A 214 4.67 -20.62 -9.60
C ARG A 214 4.20 -21.17 -10.95
N GLU A 215 3.74 -22.41 -10.98
CA GLU A 215 3.27 -23.09 -12.19
C GLU A 215 1.75 -23.03 -12.38
N SER A 216 1.03 -22.34 -11.49
CA SER A 216 -0.42 -22.15 -11.59
C SER A 216 -0.78 -20.89 -12.37
N ARG A 217 -2.07 -20.74 -12.74
CA ARG A 217 -2.58 -19.48 -13.30
C ARG A 217 -2.77 -18.45 -12.19
N ILE A 218 -1.78 -17.57 -12.03
CA ILE A 218 -1.87 -16.42 -11.13
C ILE A 218 -2.33 -15.22 -11.94
N VAL A 219 -3.36 -14.53 -11.48
CA VAL A 219 -3.71 -13.19 -11.99
C VAL A 219 -3.27 -12.15 -10.99
N ILE A 220 -2.40 -11.24 -11.45
CA ILE A 220 -1.88 -10.12 -10.68
C ILE A 220 -2.76 -8.91 -10.96
N LEU A 221 -3.40 -8.38 -9.91
CA LEU A 221 -4.20 -7.16 -9.99
C LEU A 221 -3.40 -6.03 -9.33
N GLU A 222 -2.87 -5.14 -10.16
CA GLU A 222 -2.03 -4.02 -9.72
C GLU A 222 -2.83 -2.71 -9.70
N PHE A 223 -2.98 -2.13 -8.50
CA PHE A 223 -3.78 -0.93 -8.29
C PHE A 223 -2.92 0.28 -7.94
N GLY A 224 -3.08 1.37 -8.67
CA GLY A 224 -2.57 2.69 -8.34
C GLY A 224 -1.06 2.79 -8.13
N ALA A 225 -0.28 1.93 -8.78
CA ALA A 225 1.18 1.94 -8.74
C ALA A 225 1.73 2.94 -9.78
N GLY A 226 2.45 3.97 -9.32
CA GLY A 226 3.05 5.00 -10.17
C GLY A 226 4.47 4.64 -10.63
N LYS A 227 4.99 5.41 -11.61
CA LYS A 227 6.37 5.31 -12.14
C LYS A 227 7.39 6.08 -11.30
N ALA A 228 6.97 7.06 -10.52
CA ALA A 228 7.88 7.88 -9.70
C ALA A 228 8.59 7.05 -8.60
N VAL A 229 7.86 6.09 -7.99
CA VAL A 229 8.42 5.08 -7.08
C VAL A 229 7.99 3.71 -7.61
N PRO A 230 8.74 3.11 -8.55
CA PRO A 230 8.25 2.01 -9.37
C PRO A 230 8.28 0.65 -8.68
N THR A 231 8.53 0.59 -7.38
CA THR A 231 8.76 -0.66 -6.63
C THR A 231 7.64 -1.69 -6.83
N VAL A 232 6.37 -1.26 -6.74
CA VAL A 232 5.20 -2.14 -6.93
C VAL A 232 5.14 -2.65 -8.37
N ARG A 233 5.32 -1.76 -9.36
CA ARG A 233 5.32 -2.13 -10.79
C ARG A 233 6.40 -3.14 -11.11
N MET A 234 7.64 -2.86 -10.68
CA MET A 234 8.80 -3.75 -10.90
C MET A 234 8.57 -5.12 -10.26
N PHE A 235 7.95 -5.15 -9.09
CA PHE A 235 7.65 -6.40 -8.40
C PHE A 235 6.58 -7.22 -9.15
N SER A 236 5.48 -6.60 -9.59
CA SER A 236 4.44 -7.24 -10.39
C SER A 236 5.01 -7.84 -11.69
N GLU A 237 5.84 -7.07 -12.37
CA GLU A 237 6.49 -7.48 -13.62
C GLU A 237 7.51 -8.60 -13.41
N GLU A 238 8.24 -8.58 -12.27
CA GLU A 238 9.17 -9.66 -11.90
C GLU A 238 8.43 -10.96 -11.65
N VAL A 239 7.33 -10.94 -10.89
CA VAL A 239 6.49 -12.13 -10.67
C VAL A 239 5.98 -12.69 -12.00
N CYS A 240 5.59 -11.82 -12.93
CA CYS A 240 5.19 -12.21 -14.28
C CYS A 240 6.31 -12.87 -15.09
N ARG A 241 7.56 -12.44 -14.89
CA ARG A 241 8.73 -13.08 -15.57
C ARG A 241 9.06 -14.44 -14.98
N GLN A 242 8.91 -14.60 -13.68
CA GLN A 242 9.23 -15.83 -12.96
C GLN A 242 8.11 -16.88 -13.02
N SER A 243 6.88 -16.47 -13.30
CA SER A 243 5.69 -17.35 -13.37
C SER A 243 5.11 -17.34 -14.80
N PRO A 244 5.42 -18.35 -15.64
CA PRO A 244 5.09 -18.32 -17.07
C PRO A 244 3.59 -18.19 -17.37
N LYS A 245 2.73 -18.67 -16.45
CA LYS A 245 1.26 -18.61 -16.58
C LYS A 245 0.64 -17.40 -15.89
N ALA A 246 1.44 -16.51 -15.31
CA ALA A 246 0.94 -15.31 -14.67
C ALA A 246 0.53 -14.25 -15.71
N THR A 247 -0.56 -13.54 -15.44
CA THR A 247 -1.07 -12.42 -16.24
C THR A 247 -1.23 -11.19 -15.32
N LEU A 248 -0.80 -10.03 -15.82
CA LEU A 248 -0.92 -8.75 -15.13
C LEU A 248 -2.15 -8.00 -15.64
N ILE A 249 -2.96 -7.51 -14.71
CA ILE A 249 -4.00 -6.51 -14.95
C ILE A 249 -3.61 -5.26 -14.17
N ARG A 250 -3.34 -4.17 -14.87
CA ARG A 250 -2.91 -2.89 -14.27
C ARG A 250 -4.03 -1.87 -14.31
N PHE A 251 -4.40 -1.39 -13.14
CA PHE A 251 -5.41 -0.35 -12.94
C PHE A 251 -4.74 0.96 -12.56
N ASN A 252 -4.69 1.91 -13.49
CA ASN A 252 -4.11 3.22 -13.23
C ASN A 252 -4.68 4.25 -14.21
N PRO A 253 -5.32 5.35 -13.74
CA PRO A 253 -5.93 6.33 -14.62
C PRO A 253 -4.94 7.07 -15.52
N GLN A 254 -3.68 7.18 -15.13
CA GLN A 254 -2.66 7.99 -15.82
C GLN A 254 -1.55 7.16 -16.46
N GLU A 255 -1.18 6.04 -15.86
CA GLU A 255 -0.04 5.22 -16.25
C GLU A 255 -0.45 3.72 -16.37
N PRO A 256 -1.45 3.39 -17.22
CA PRO A 256 -2.02 2.05 -17.27
C PRO A 256 -1.19 1.06 -18.10
N GLU A 257 -0.13 1.49 -18.79
CA GLU A 257 0.62 0.68 -19.75
C GLU A 257 1.19 -0.59 -19.11
N VAL A 258 1.05 -1.71 -19.81
CA VAL A 258 1.53 -3.03 -19.42
C VAL A 258 2.67 -3.50 -20.32
N PRO A 259 3.57 -4.39 -19.83
CA PRO A 259 4.78 -4.78 -20.56
C PRO A 259 4.56 -5.84 -21.64
N ARG A 260 3.44 -6.60 -21.63
CA ARG A 260 3.22 -7.73 -22.54
C ARG A 260 1.84 -7.69 -23.16
N ASP A 261 1.67 -8.16 -24.39
CA ASP A 261 0.40 -8.17 -25.14
C ASP A 261 -0.72 -8.97 -24.45
N ARG A 262 -0.36 -9.98 -23.66
CA ARG A 262 -1.33 -10.78 -22.89
C ARG A 262 -1.81 -10.12 -21.59
N ASP A 263 -1.12 -9.09 -21.14
CA ASP A 263 -1.50 -8.33 -19.96
C ASP A 263 -2.61 -7.31 -20.29
N VAL A 264 -3.36 -6.90 -19.29
CA VAL A 264 -4.52 -6.01 -19.48
C VAL A 264 -4.23 -4.64 -18.87
N SER A 265 -4.43 -3.61 -19.67
CA SER A 265 -4.29 -2.20 -19.28
C SER A 265 -5.67 -1.58 -19.07
N ILE A 266 -5.93 -1.06 -17.87
CA ILE A 266 -7.21 -0.43 -17.51
C ILE A 266 -6.94 0.98 -17.00
N ALA A 267 -7.31 1.98 -17.82
CA ALA A 267 -7.11 3.40 -17.53
C ALA A 267 -8.26 3.95 -16.65
N SER A 268 -8.42 3.38 -15.45
CA SER A 268 -9.45 3.77 -14.49
C SER A 268 -8.96 3.62 -13.04
N GLY A 269 -9.71 4.20 -12.08
CA GLY A 269 -9.46 4.11 -10.65
C GLY A 269 -9.66 2.70 -10.09
N ALA A 270 -9.17 2.46 -8.87
CA ALA A 270 -9.24 1.14 -8.26
C ALA A 270 -10.68 0.71 -7.99
N LEU A 271 -11.44 1.49 -7.24
CA LEU A 271 -12.81 1.16 -6.86
C LEU A 271 -13.73 1.03 -8.08
N GLU A 272 -13.70 2.01 -8.99
CA GLU A 272 -14.50 2.00 -10.22
C GLU A 272 -14.27 0.71 -11.03
N SER A 273 -12.99 0.33 -11.20
CA SER A 273 -12.63 -0.87 -11.95
C SER A 273 -13.09 -2.15 -11.26
N ILE A 274 -12.92 -2.25 -9.94
CA ILE A 274 -13.34 -3.42 -9.15
C ILE A 274 -14.85 -3.60 -9.25
N LEU A 275 -15.64 -2.54 -9.09
CA LEU A 275 -17.10 -2.59 -9.19
C LEU A 275 -17.58 -2.94 -10.59
N ALA A 276 -16.94 -2.38 -11.63
CA ALA A 276 -17.27 -2.73 -13.01
C ALA A 276 -17.01 -4.22 -13.31
N ILE A 277 -15.88 -4.77 -12.87
CA ILE A 277 -15.57 -6.20 -13.01
C ILE A 277 -16.56 -7.07 -12.21
N ALA A 278 -16.92 -6.65 -10.98
CA ALA A 278 -17.89 -7.37 -10.17
C ALA A 278 -19.27 -7.47 -10.86
N SER A 279 -19.71 -6.38 -11.50
CA SER A 279 -20.98 -6.37 -12.24
C SER A 279 -20.96 -7.33 -13.44
N CYS A 280 -19.87 -7.38 -14.21
CA CYS A 280 -19.76 -8.33 -15.34
C CYS A 280 -19.85 -9.80 -14.86
N ARG A 281 -19.28 -10.12 -13.70
CA ARG A 281 -19.28 -11.49 -13.16
C ARG A 281 -20.65 -11.95 -12.60
N LEU A 282 -21.51 -11.02 -12.22
CA LEU A 282 -22.87 -11.32 -11.77
C LEU A 282 -23.81 -11.64 -12.94
N GLU A 283 -23.55 -11.09 -14.14
CA GLU A 283 -24.33 -11.36 -15.34
C GLU A 283 -24.05 -12.76 -15.96
N GLU A 284 -22.94 -13.39 -15.61
CA GLU A 284 -22.53 -14.72 -16.09
C GLU A 284 -22.92 -15.87 -15.13
N SER A 285 -23.47 -15.57 -13.94
CA SER A 285 -23.86 -16.53 -12.88
C SER A 285 -25.35 -16.82 -12.91
#